data_ad1a58d1c5e7cbcad25f7ae9949f80b7
#
_entry.id   ad1a58d1c5e7cbcad25f7ae9949f80b7
#
_cell.length_a   1.000
_cell.length_b   1.000
_cell.length_c   1.000
_cell.angle_alpha   90.00
_cell.angle_beta   90.00
_cell.angle_gamma   90.00
#
_symmetry.space_group_name_H-M   'P 1'
#
loop_
_entity.id
_entity.type
_entity.pdbx_description
1 polymer ?
#
loop_
_entity_poly.entity_id
_entity_poly.type
_entity_poly.pdbx_seq_one_letter_code
_entity_poly.pdbx_strand_id
1 'polypeptide(L)'
;DRANKLICHYCGYMIPKPVACPSCGGSHIGYFGCGTQKLGEELEELFPTARAIRMDADTTGEKNSHEEILNAFGNVQYDILYGTQMVAKGLDFPNVSLVGVINADMSLFMNDFRAGERTFSLFTQLVGRAGRSMGGRAVIQTNVPDNEILNLAAAQDYERFYRSEIEIRRAVVFPPFCDMAVFSFIGDTEDDADRASTSLTGLLKNFYTQHFTSVPIVVLGPYREGIFKLKNKYRQRIIIKYRD
;
A
#
# COMPACT_ATOMS: atom_id res chain seq x y z
N ASP A 1 3.22 -20.56 6.28
CA ASP A 1 3.85 -21.52 6.13
C ASP A 1 4.07 -22.97 6.74
N ARG A 2 3.14 -23.65 7.44
CA ARG A 2 3.34 -25.01 7.99
C ARG A 2 3.51 -26.14 6.94
N ALA A 3 3.43 -25.87 5.64
CA ALA A 3 3.44 -26.87 4.57
C ALA A 3 4.36 -26.55 3.38
N ASN A 4 5.32 -25.65 3.53
CA ASN A 4 6.21 -25.21 2.43
C ASN A 4 5.45 -24.80 1.15
N LYS A 5 4.34 -24.06 1.33
CA LYS A 5 3.48 -23.55 0.26
C LYS A 5 3.36 -22.04 0.32
N LEU A 6 3.25 -21.41 -0.83
CA LEU A 6 2.84 -20.01 -0.97
C LEU A 6 1.31 -19.96 -1.10
N ILE A 7 0.69 -19.11 -0.30
CA ILE A 7 -0.77 -18.94 -0.28
C ILE A 7 -1.07 -17.46 -0.57
N CYS A 8 -1.90 -17.21 -1.55
CA CYS A 8 -2.40 -15.87 -1.79
C CYS A 8 -3.50 -15.53 -0.77
N HIS A 9 -3.27 -14.56 0.09
CA HIS A 9 -4.24 -14.12 1.10
C HIS A 9 -5.54 -13.54 0.52
N TYR A 10 -5.51 -13.09 -0.74
CA TYR A 10 -6.69 -12.52 -1.39
C TYR A 10 -7.60 -13.56 -2.02
N CYS A 11 -7.05 -14.60 -2.65
CA CYS A 11 -7.86 -15.56 -3.40
C CYS A 11 -7.71 -17.02 -2.91
N GLY A 12 -6.89 -17.27 -1.91
CA GLY A 12 -6.63 -18.63 -1.41
C GLY A 12 -5.82 -19.51 -2.36
N TYR A 13 -5.35 -19.00 -3.51
CA TYR A 13 -4.53 -19.76 -4.44
C TYR A 13 -3.25 -20.26 -3.76
N MET A 14 -2.95 -21.53 -3.91
CA MET A 14 -1.80 -22.19 -3.28
C MET A 14 -0.90 -22.83 -4.33
N ILE A 15 0.40 -22.62 -4.18
CA ILE A 15 1.43 -23.34 -4.94
C ILE A 15 2.50 -23.85 -4.00
N PRO A 16 3.22 -24.93 -4.34
CA PRO A 16 4.45 -25.31 -3.66
C PRO A 16 5.44 -24.14 -3.73
N LYS A 17 6.23 -23.98 -2.69
CA LYS A 17 7.31 -22.99 -2.68
C LYS A 17 8.31 -23.29 -3.80
N PRO A 18 8.48 -22.41 -4.80
CA PRO A 18 9.39 -22.68 -5.91
C PRO A 18 10.85 -22.65 -5.43
N VAL A 19 11.66 -23.59 -5.88
CA VAL A 19 13.11 -23.61 -5.64
C VAL A 19 13.89 -22.83 -6.69
N ALA A 20 13.27 -22.58 -7.84
CA ALA A 20 13.83 -21.76 -8.92
C ALA A 20 12.74 -20.89 -9.52
N CYS A 21 13.12 -19.74 -10.07
CA CYS A 21 12.18 -18.85 -10.73
C CYS A 21 11.50 -19.55 -11.93
N PRO A 22 10.17 -19.67 -11.97
CA PRO A 22 9.49 -20.35 -13.08
C PRO A 22 9.64 -19.62 -14.41
N SER A 23 10.04 -18.36 -14.39
CA SER A 23 10.20 -17.54 -15.60
C SER A 23 11.62 -17.57 -16.17
N CYS A 24 12.66 -17.49 -15.33
CA CYS A 24 14.06 -17.41 -15.79
C CYS A 24 14.95 -18.55 -15.29
N GLY A 25 14.45 -19.49 -14.48
CA GLY A 25 15.21 -20.61 -13.93
C GLY A 25 16.23 -20.23 -12.83
N GLY A 26 16.35 -18.95 -12.49
CA GLY A 26 17.30 -18.48 -11.46
C GLY A 26 17.01 -19.10 -10.10
N SER A 27 18.04 -19.58 -9.40
CA SER A 27 17.95 -20.22 -8.08
C SER A 27 17.91 -19.21 -6.92
N HIS A 28 18.25 -17.95 -7.17
CA HIS A 28 18.24 -16.90 -6.16
C HIS A 28 16.85 -16.28 -6.02
N ILE A 29 15.91 -17.03 -5.44
CA ILE A 29 14.58 -16.52 -5.11
C ILE A 29 14.61 -15.98 -3.69
N GLY A 30 14.63 -14.65 -3.56
CA GLY A 30 14.45 -13.97 -2.28
C GLY A 30 12.96 -13.91 -1.91
N TYR A 31 12.65 -14.15 -0.66
CA TYR A 31 11.31 -13.92 -0.12
C TYR A 31 11.29 -12.49 0.41
N PHE A 32 10.65 -11.60 -0.35
CA PHE A 32 10.43 -10.22 0.07
C PHE A 32 9.13 -10.10 0.86
N GLY A 33 9.18 -9.30 1.91
CA GLY A 33 8.05 -9.00 2.78
C GLY A 33 8.18 -9.73 4.12
N CYS A 34 8.37 -8.95 5.16
CA CYS A 34 8.22 -9.40 6.52
C CYS A 34 6.73 -9.31 6.87
N GLY A 35 6.04 -10.44 6.92
CA GLY A 35 4.70 -10.49 7.50
C GLY A 35 4.79 -10.11 8.99
N THR A 36 3.74 -9.50 9.53
CA THR A 36 3.71 -9.09 10.94
C THR A 36 3.99 -10.25 11.90
N GLN A 37 3.60 -11.47 11.54
CA GLN A 37 3.89 -12.66 12.34
C GLN A 37 5.39 -12.95 12.38
N LYS A 38 6.06 -12.98 11.22
CA LYS A 38 7.51 -13.21 11.16
C LYS A 38 8.30 -12.11 11.87
N LEU A 39 7.84 -10.86 11.73
CA LEU A 39 8.42 -9.73 12.46
C LEU A 39 8.33 -9.94 13.98
N GLY A 40 7.19 -10.47 14.47
CA GLY A 40 7.04 -10.83 15.88
C GLY A 40 8.04 -11.86 16.36
N GLU A 41 8.22 -12.94 15.58
CA GLU A 41 9.18 -14.01 15.87
C GLU A 41 10.64 -13.44 15.93
N GLU A 42 11.01 -12.58 14.98
CA GLU A 42 12.32 -11.91 14.96
C GLU A 42 12.49 -10.93 16.14
N LEU A 43 11.44 -10.22 16.53
CA LEU A 43 11.49 -9.31 17.70
C LEU A 43 11.66 -10.08 19.00
N GLU A 44 10.98 -11.21 19.18
CA GLU A 44 11.15 -12.08 20.36
C GLU A 44 12.55 -12.67 20.45
N GLU A 45 13.16 -13.03 19.32
CA GLU A 45 14.52 -13.53 19.26
C GLU A 45 15.56 -12.43 19.59
N LEU A 46 15.41 -11.24 19.00
CA LEU A 46 16.34 -10.13 19.18
C LEU A 46 16.19 -9.43 20.53
N PHE A 47 14.98 -9.39 21.09
CA PHE A 47 14.64 -8.69 22.31
C PHE A 47 13.86 -9.60 23.29
N PRO A 48 14.45 -10.68 23.80
CA PRO A 48 13.73 -11.71 24.58
C PRO A 48 13.13 -11.20 25.90
N THR A 49 13.56 -10.04 26.38
CA THR A 49 13.04 -9.43 27.61
C THR A 49 11.98 -8.35 27.34
N ALA A 50 11.80 -7.93 26.07
CA ALA A 50 10.84 -6.91 25.72
C ALA A 50 9.43 -7.51 25.53
N ARG A 51 8.43 -6.80 26.01
CA ARG A 51 7.02 -7.16 25.80
C ARG A 51 6.56 -6.54 24.49
N ALA A 52 6.34 -7.35 23.48
CA ALA A 52 5.87 -6.92 22.17
C ALA A 52 4.38 -7.18 22.00
N ILE A 53 3.65 -6.25 21.35
CA ILE A 53 2.24 -6.41 21.03
C ILE A 53 2.01 -6.13 19.54
N ARG A 54 1.29 -7.05 18.87
CA ARG A 54 0.96 -6.98 17.46
C ARG A 54 -0.36 -6.27 17.24
N MET A 55 -0.40 -5.40 16.22
CA MET A 55 -1.61 -4.69 15.79
C MET A 55 -1.74 -4.70 14.26
N ASP A 56 -2.63 -5.53 13.77
CA ASP A 56 -2.99 -5.62 12.35
C ASP A 56 -4.46 -6.06 12.17
N ALA A 57 -4.89 -6.26 10.92
CA ALA A 57 -6.27 -6.63 10.63
C ALA A 57 -6.70 -7.97 11.26
N ASP A 58 -5.76 -8.90 11.47
CA ASP A 58 -6.06 -10.21 12.07
C ASP A 58 -6.25 -10.09 13.58
N THR A 59 -5.51 -9.20 14.25
CA THR A 59 -5.57 -9.01 15.71
C THR A 59 -6.64 -7.99 16.12
N THR A 60 -7.14 -7.18 15.18
CA THR A 60 -8.14 -6.13 15.44
C THR A 60 -9.53 -6.48 14.89
N GLY A 61 -9.80 -7.76 14.62
CA GLY A 61 -11.09 -8.22 14.07
C GLY A 61 -12.28 -8.13 15.03
N GLU A 62 -12.04 -8.11 16.34
CA GLU A 62 -13.08 -7.98 17.36
C GLU A 62 -13.36 -6.52 17.70
N LYS A 63 -14.59 -6.23 18.09
CA LYS A 63 -15.02 -4.88 18.48
C LYS A 63 -14.24 -4.45 19.72
N ASN A 64 -13.61 -3.28 19.66
CA ASN A 64 -12.77 -2.65 20.70
C ASN A 64 -11.33 -3.21 20.83
N SER A 65 -10.94 -4.31 20.17
CA SER A 65 -9.57 -4.84 20.28
C SER A 65 -8.48 -3.81 19.87
N HIS A 66 -8.80 -2.94 18.92
CA HIS A 66 -7.94 -1.84 18.53
C HIS A 66 -7.65 -0.85 19.67
N GLU A 67 -8.70 -0.39 20.38
CA GLU A 67 -8.56 0.53 21.50
C GLU A 67 -7.85 -0.12 22.70
N GLU A 68 -8.13 -1.39 22.96
CA GLU A 68 -7.49 -2.15 24.04
C GLU A 68 -5.99 -2.27 23.84
N ILE A 69 -5.54 -2.62 22.62
CA ILE A 69 -4.11 -2.68 22.26
C ILE A 69 -3.45 -1.33 22.48
N LEU A 70 -4.09 -0.25 22.02
CA LEU A 70 -3.54 1.10 22.14
C LEU A 70 -3.45 1.58 23.59
N ASN A 71 -4.48 1.32 24.38
CA ASN A 71 -4.51 1.67 25.80
C ASN A 71 -3.45 0.88 26.57
N ALA A 72 -3.29 -0.40 26.26
CA ALA A 72 -2.27 -1.24 26.91
C ALA A 72 -0.84 -0.73 26.57
N PHE A 73 -0.59 -0.36 25.31
CA PHE A 73 0.70 0.22 24.91
C PHE A 73 0.90 1.61 25.51
N GLY A 74 -0.10 2.48 25.51
CA GLY A 74 -0.05 3.82 26.10
C GLY A 74 0.21 3.79 27.61
N ASN A 75 -0.31 2.78 28.31
CA ASN A 75 -0.08 2.53 29.73
C ASN A 75 1.25 1.80 30.04
N VAL A 76 2.15 1.70 29.05
CA VAL A 76 3.48 1.09 29.19
C VAL A 76 3.43 -0.39 29.64
N GLN A 77 2.36 -1.09 29.31
CA GLN A 77 2.28 -2.54 29.53
C GLN A 77 3.13 -3.32 28.51
N TYR A 78 3.46 -2.69 27.39
CA TYR A 78 4.29 -3.23 26.33
C TYR A 78 5.40 -2.24 25.95
N ASP A 79 6.54 -2.80 25.55
CA ASP A 79 7.74 -2.05 25.20
C ASP A 79 7.82 -1.82 23.67
N ILE A 80 7.22 -2.72 22.88
CA ILE A 80 7.20 -2.67 21.41
C ILE A 80 5.78 -2.85 20.91
N LEU A 81 5.29 -1.89 20.11
CA LEU A 81 4.07 -2.01 19.30
C LEU A 81 4.48 -2.19 17.84
N TYR A 82 4.06 -3.27 17.21
CA TYR A 82 4.38 -3.54 15.81
C TYR A 82 3.15 -3.98 15.01
N GLY A 83 3.19 -3.75 13.70
CA GLY A 83 2.05 -4.14 12.86
C GLY A 83 2.08 -3.48 11.49
N THR A 84 0.89 -3.37 10.88
CA THR A 84 0.71 -2.72 9.59
C THR A 84 0.56 -1.20 9.72
N GLN A 85 0.23 -0.51 8.63
CA GLN A 85 -0.04 0.94 8.61
C GLN A 85 -1.09 1.40 9.64
N MET A 86 -1.86 0.48 10.23
CA MET A 86 -2.82 0.80 11.30
C MET A 86 -2.13 1.43 12.52
N VAL A 87 -0.89 1.00 12.83
CA VAL A 87 -0.07 1.53 13.92
C VAL A 87 0.27 3.02 13.73
N ALA A 88 0.28 3.50 12.46
CA ALA A 88 0.63 4.88 12.15
C ALA A 88 -0.51 5.87 12.37
N LYS A 89 -1.76 5.40 12.37
CA LYS A 89 -2.94 6.28 12.37
C LYS A 89 -3.41 6.65 13.78
N GLY A 90 -3.57 7.94 14.01
CA GLY A 90 -4.33 8.46 15.15
C GLY A 90 -3.68 8.38 16.53
N LEU A 91 -2.43 7.90 16.67
CA LEU A 91 -1.83 7.63 17.96
C LEU A 91 -0.80 8.68 18.37
N ASP A 92 -0.92 9.17 19.58
CA ASP A 92 0.05 10.06 20.19
C ASP A 92 0.58 9.40 21.47
N PHE A 93 1.80 8.87 21.39
CA PHE A 93 2.46 8.23 22.53
C PHE A 93 3.69 9.05 22.91
N PRO A 94 3.66 9.84 23.98
CA PRO A 94 4.77 10.71 24.37
C PRO A 94 6.04 9.93 24.75
N ASN A 95 5.91 8.65 25.11
CA ASN A 95 7.02 7.80 25.55
C ASN A 95 7.70 7.02 24.41
N VAL A 96 7.27 7.21 23.16
CA VAL A 96 7.89 6.53 22.01
C VAL A 96 9.17 7.23 21.62
N SER A 97 10.31 6.56 21.82
CA SER A 97 11.65 7.06 21.49
C SER A 97 12.14 6.61 20.10
N LEU A 98 11.61 5.52 19.58
CA LEU A 98 12.00 4.96 18.27
C LEU A 98 10.77 4.58 17.45
N VAL A 99 10.77 5.00 16.19
CA VAL A 99 9.81 4.55 15.17
C VAL A 99 10.57 3.88 14.04
N GLY A 100 10.19 2.64 13.71
CA GLY A 100 10.75 1.86 12.61
C GLY A 100 9.76 1.66 11.47
N VAL A 101 10.17 1.92 10.24
CA VAL A 101 9.44 1.55 9.04
C VAL A 101 10.18 0.43 8.34
N ILE A 102 9.57 -0.74 8.29
CA ILE A 102 10.13 -1.89 7.61
C ILE A 102 9.54 -1.97 6.20
N ASN A 103 10.41 -1.99 5.18
CA ASN A 103 10.04 -2.08 3.77
C ASN A 103 9.16 -0.91 3.30
N ALA A 104 9.70 0.30 3.31
CA ALA A 104 9.06 1.52 2.80
C ALA A 104 8.66 1.43 1.32
N ASP A 105 9.37 0.60 0.56
CA ASP A 105 9.20 0.44 -0.89
C ASP A 105 7.80 -0.05 -1.27
N MET A 106 7.15 -0.83 -0.40
CA MET A 106 5.80 -1.31 -0.65
C MET A 106 4.77 -0.19 -0.82
N SER A 107 4.90 0.91 -0.08
CA SER A 107 4.00 2.05 -0.22
C SER A 107 4.38 2.95 -1.40
N LEU A 108 5.66 3.10 -1.69
CA LEU A 108 6.16 3.90 -2.83
C LEU A 108 5.71 3.35 -4.18
N PHE A 109 5.78 2.02 -4.35
CA PHE A 109 5.54 1.36 -5.64
C PHE A 109 4.13 0.79 -5.79
N MET A 110 3.16 1.30 -5.03
CA MET A 110 1.75 0.96 -5.25
C MET A 110 1.28 1.48 -6.61
N ASN A 111 0.51 0.67 -7.33
CA ASN A 111 -0.07 1.07 -8.61
C ASN A 111 -1.30 2.01 -8.42
N ASP A 112 -1.05 3.18 -7.86
CA ASP A 112 -2.02 4.25 -7.62
C ASP A 112 -1.30 5.59 -7.84
N PHE A 113 -1.91 6.53 -8.55
CA PHE A 113 -1.33 7.86 -8.79
C PHE A 113 -1.07 8.65 -7.48
N ARG A 114 -1.73 8.27 -6.39
CA ARG A 114 -1.55 8.84 -5.06
C ARG A 114 -0.51 8.10 -4.20
N ALA A 115 0.22 7.15 -4.76
CA ALA A 115 1.19 6.37 -3.98
C ALA A 115 2.23 7.27 -3.31
N GLY A 116 2.77 8.26 -4.03
CA GLY A 116 3.70 9.24 -3.50
C GLY A 116 3.13 10.07 -2.37
N GLU A 117 1.95 10.64 -2.56
CA GLU A 117 1.23 11.43 -1.57
C GLU A 117 0.93 10.62 -0.28
N ARG A 118 0.45 9.40 -0.46
CA ARG A 118 0.15 8.51 0.69
C ARG A 118 1.41 8.12 1.45
N THR A 119 2.50 7.85 0.73
CA THR A 119 3.79 7.52 1.33
C THR A 119 4.35 8.70 2.08
N PHE A 120 4.38 9.89 1.46
CA PHE A 120 4.80 11.12 2.11
C PHE A 120 4.00 11.39 3.39
N SER A 121 2.67 11.37 3.30
CA SER A 121 1.78 11.61 4.44
C SER A 121 2.00 10.61 5.57
N LEU A 122 2.11 9.32 5.26
CA LEU A 122 2.33 8.27 6.25
C LEU A 122 3.67 8.47 6.97
N PHE A 123 4.74 8.71 6.24
CA PHE A 123 6.08 8.79 6.82
C PHE A 123 6.31 10.12 7.56
N THR A 124 5.76 11.22 7.07
CA THR A 124 5.75 12.49 7.81
C THR A 124 5.05 12.33 9.16
N GLN A 125 3.92 11.62 9.21
CA GLN A 125 3.23 11.33 10.47
C GLN A 125 4.09 10.48 11.40
N LEU A 126 4.76 9.44 10.89
CA LEU A 126 5.63 8.56 11.67
C LEU A 126 6.86 9.29 12.22
N VAL A 127 7.53 10.05 11.37
CA VAL A 127 8.71 10.86 11.78
C VAL A 127 8.31 11.91 12.81
N GLY A 128 7.19 12.60 12.60
CA GLY A 128 6.67 13.60 13.54
C GLY A 128 6.32 13.05 14.93
N ARG A 129 6.06 11.74 15.04
CA ARG A 129 5.81 11.07 16.33
C ARG A 129 7.09 10.82 17.10
N ALA A 130 8.13 10.36 16.41
CA ALA A 130 9.44 10.16 17.04
C ALA A 130 10.08 11.47 17.55
N GLY A 131 9.75 12.61 16.94
CA GLY A 131 10.32 13.91 17.31
C GLY A 131 9.69 14.59 18.54
N ARG A 132 8.58 14.08 19.07
CA ARG A 132 7.90 14.72 20.22
C ARG A 132 8.51 14.38 21.57
N SER A 133 9.13 13.22 21.73
CA SER A 133 9.94 12.90 22.90
C SER A 133 11.36 13.45 22.73
N MET A 134 12.00 13.87 23.80
CA MET A 134 13.38 14.41 23.75
C MET A 134 14.32 13.37 23.13
N GLY A 135 14.75 13.61 21.87
CA GLY A 135 15.71 12.77 21.17
C GLY A 135 15.15 11.54 20.46
N GLY A 136 13.85 11.50 20.16
CA GLY A 136 13.25 10.40 19.41
C GLY A 136 13.84 10.24 18.01
N ARG A 137 13.92 8.99 17.53
CA ARG A 137 14.49 8.61 16.24
C ARG A 137 13.45 7.94 15.35
N ALA A 138 13.50 8.23 14.03
CA ALA A 138 12.81 7.47 13.02
C ALA A 138 13.83 6.76 12.11
N VAL A 139 13.62 5.47 11.85
CA VAL A 139 14.44 4.66 10.96
C VAL A 139 13.56 4.12 9.85
N ILE A 140 13.91 4.40 8.60
CA ILE A 140 13.16 3.96 7.41
C ILE A 140 14.04 2.99 6.61
N GLN A 141 13.63 1.73 6.55
CA GLN A 141 14.29 0.72 5.74
C GLN A 141 13.76 0.78 4.31
N THR A 142 14.65 0.94 3.34
CA THR A 142 14.33 1.01 1.91
C THR A 142 15.49 0.50 1.05
N ASN A 143 15.18 0.00 -0.16
CA ASN A 143 16.17 -0.32 -1.20
C ASN A 143 16.50 0.90 -2.09
N VAL A 144 15.78 2.02 -1.90
CA VAL A 144 15.95 3.26 -2.70
C VAL A 144 16.17 4.47 -1.77
N PRO A 145 17.29 4.53 -1.03
CA PRO A 145 17.51 5.57 -0.02
C PRO A 145 17.56 6.99 -0.61
N ASP A 146 17.91 7.11 -1.88
CA ASP A 146 17.95 8.42 -2.59
C ASP A 146 16.59 8.86 -3.14
N ASN A 147 15.49 8.12 -2.82
CA ASN A 147 14.16 8.49 -3.28
C ASN A 147 13.74 9.83 -2.67
N GLU A 148 13.35 10.78 -3.54
CA GLU A 148 12.99 12.15 -3.15
C GLU A 148 11.83 12.18 -2.14
N ILE A 149 10.79 11.36 -2.34
CA ILE A 149 9.61 11.34 -1.47
C ILE A 149 9.99 10.93 -0.04
N LEU A 150 10.87 9.91 0.11
CA LEU A 150 11.33 9.46 1.42
C LEU A 150 12.17 10.54 2.11
N ASN A 151 13.08 11.17 1.37
CA ASN A 151 13.93 12.22 1.90
C ASN A 151 13.14 13.46 2.32
N LEU A 152 12.15 13.87 1.51
CA LEU A 152 11.26 14.96 1.84
C LEU A 152 10.35 14.66 3.03
N ALA A 153 9.86 13.41 3.14
CA ALA A 153 9.06 12.98 4.29
C ALA A 153 9.90 12.94 5.57
N ALA A 154 11.14 12.47 5.51
CA ALA A 154 12.08 12.50 6.64
C ALA A 154 12.41 13.92 7.09
N ALA A 155 12.54 14.84 6.16
CA ALA A 155 12.75 16.27 6.43
C ALA A 155 11.46 17.01 6.80
N GLN A 156 10.31 16.40 6.67
CA GLN A 156 8.97 17.02 6.83
C GLN A 156 8.75 18.22 5.90
N ASP A 157 9.40 18.22 4.73
CA ASP A 157 9.36 19.32 3.76
C ASP A 157 8.15 19.16 2.81
N TYR A 158 6.98 19.55 3.32
CA TYR A 158 5.72 19.50 2.57
C TYR A 158 5.76 20.43 1.33
N GLU A 159 6.35 21.60 1.43
CA GLU A 159 6.35 22.57 0.34
C GLU A 159 7.10 22.06 -0.90
N ARG A 160 8.27 21.45 -0.71
CA ARG A 160 9.00 20.85 -1.82
C ARG A 160 8.29 19.62 -2.37
N PHE A 161 7.77 18.76 -1.49
CA PHE A 161 6.98 17.61 -1.91
C PHE A 161 5.78 18.05 -2.76
N TYR A 162 5.00 19.03 -2.28
CA TYR A 162 3.83 19.53 -3.00
C TYR A 162 4.20 20.06 -4.40
N ARG A 163 5.28 20.84 -4.50
CA ARG A 163 5.74 21.39 -5.79
C ARG A 163 6.12 20.29 -6.78
N SER A 164 6.89 19.30 -6.34
CA SER A 164 7.28 18.16 -7.19
C SER A 164 6.06 17.34 -7.62
N GLU A 165 5.19 16.97 -6.67
CA GLU A 165 4.00 16.15 -6.93
C GLU A 165 3.01 16.83 -7.87
N ILE A 166 2.75 18.15 -7.69
CA ILE A 166 1.77 18.87 -8.50
C ILE A 166 2.25 19.04 -9.95
N GLU A 167 3.55 19.21 -10.18
CA GLU A 167 4.12 19.26 -11.51
C GLU A 167 4.00 17.92 -12.25
N ILE A 168 4.27 16.81 -11.55
CA ILE A 168 4.07 15.47 -12.10
C ILE A 168 2.60 15.27 -12.48
N ARG A 169 1.67 15.60 -11.59
CA ARG A 169 0.23 15.47 -11.86
C ARG A 169 -0.24 16.30 -13.03
N ARG A 170 0.32 17.51 -13.18
CA ARG A 170 0.03 18.38 -14.32
C ARG A 170 0.53 17.77 -15.61
N ALA A 171 1.76 17.27 -15.63
CA ALA A 171 2.38 16.70 -16.82
C ALA A 171 1.65 15.45 -17.34
N VAL A 172 1.17 14.59 -16.43
CA VAL A 172 0.46 13.35 -16.80
C VAL A 172 -1.07 13.46 -16.71
N VAL A 173 -1.58 14.66 -16.49
CA VAL A 173 -3.02 14.96 -16.36
C VAL A 173 -3.71 14.03 -15.36
N PHE A 174 -3.27 14.11 -14.10
CA PHE A 174 -3.96 13.52 -12.95
C PHE A 174 -4.70 14.57 -12.13
N PRO A 175 -5.65 14.18 -11.27
CA PRO A 175 -6.29 15.14 -10.36
C PRO A 175 -5.27 15.96 -9.57
N PRO A 176 -5.46 17.29 -9.44
CA PRO A 176 -6.67 18.10 -9.72
C PRO A 176 -6.77 18.63 -11.17
N PHE A 177 -5.94 18.21 -12.10
CA PHE A 177 -5.95 18.68 -13.50
C PHE A 177 -6.92 17.94 -14.41
N CYS A 178 -7.59 16.93 -13.90
CA CYS A 178 -8.72 16.25 -14.52
C CYS A 178 -9.58 15.61 -13.43
N ASP A 179 -10.80 15.24 -13.80
CA ASP A 179 -11.59 14.29 -13.04
C ASP A 179 -11.33 12.88 -13.50
N MET A 180 -11.53 11.91 -12.63
CA MET A 180 -11.31 10.49 -12.93
C MET A 180 -12.48 9.65 -12.46
N ALA A 181 -12.98 8.80 -13.36
CA ALA A 181 -13.89 7.72 -13.04
C ALA A 181 -13.20 6.37 -13.27
N VAL A 182 -13.33 5.46 -12.33
CA VAL A 182 -12.78 4.10 -12.41
C VAL A 182 -13.94 3.11 -12.40
N PHE A 183 -14.02 2.29 -13.44
CA PHE A 183 -14.98 1.20 -13.55
C PHE A 183 -14.25 -0.10 -13.30
N SER A 184 -14.65 -0.84 -12.27
CA SER A 184 -14.14 -2.17 -11.96
C SER A 184 -15.13 -3.22 -12.42
N PHE A 185 -14.63 -4.20 -13.16
CA PHE A 185 -15.40 -5.34 -13.65
C PHE A 185 -14.98 -6.56 -12.87
N ILE A 186 -15.95 -7.29 -12.35
CA ILE A 186 -15.73 -8.48 -11.53
C ILE A 186 -16.46 -9.65 -12.18
N GLY A 187 -15.71 -10.67 -12.57
CA GLY A 187 -16.23 -11.87 -13.21
C GLY A 187 -15.85 -13.15 -12.46
N ASP A 188 -16.64 -14.21 -12.66
CA ASP A 188 -16.32 -15.55 -12.16
C ASP A 188 -15.14 -16.16 -12.93
N THR A 189 -15.02 -15.81 -14.19
CA THR A 189 -13.88 -16.16 -15.05
C THR A 189 -13.15 -14.91 -15.52
N GLU A 190 -11.90 -15.08 -15.95
CA GLU A 190 -11.12 -14.00 -16.57
C GLU A 190 -11.82 -13.47 -17.82
N ASP A 191 -12.34 -14.38 -18.63
CA ASP A 191 -13.03 -14.10 -19.88
C ASP A 191 -14.30 -13.26 -19.68
N ASP A 192 -15.07 -13.50 -18.62
CA ASP A 192 -16.25 -12.70 -18.28
C ASP A 192 -15.88 -11.25 -17.95
N ALA A 193 -14.85 -11.05 -17.14
CA ALA A 193 -14.38 -9.74 -16.77
C ALA A 193 -13.78 -8.99 -17.98
N ASP A 194 -13.05 -9.70 -18.84
CA ASP A 194 -12.44 -9.13 -20.05
C ASP A 194 -13.50 -8.75 -21.08
N ARG A 195 -14.45 -9.62 -21.39
CA ARG A 195 -15.56 -9.32 -22.31
C ARG A 195 -16.39 -8.14 -21.85
N ALA A 196 -16.74 -8.09 -20.56
CA ALA A 196 -17.54 -6.98 -20.02
C ALA A 196 -16.79 -5.65 -20.11
N SER A 197 -15.51 -5.64 -19.74
CA SER A 197 -14.69 -4.42 -19.79
C SER A 197 -14.42 -3.96 -21.22
N THR A 198 -14.14 -4.88 -22.13
CA THR A 198 -13.92 -4.58 -23.56
C THR A 198 -15.19 -4.05 -24.21
N SER A 199 -16.34 -4.67 -23.94
CA SER A 199 -17.64 -4.23 -24.46
C SER A 199 -17.97 -2.79 -24.02
N LEU A 200 -17.84 -2.50 -22.72
CA LEU A 200 -18.10 -1.13 -22.23
C LEU A 200 -17.08 -0.14 -22.81
N THR A 201 -15.81 -0.52 -22.96
CA THR A 201 -14.80 0.36 -23.58
C THR A 201 -15.19 0.74 -25.01
N GLY A 202 -15.67 -0.22 -25.80
CA GLY A 202 -16.17 0.02 -27.15
C GLY A 202 -17.38 0.95 -27.18
N LEU A 203 -18.38 0.69 -26.31
CA LEU A 203 -19.55 1.54 -26.19
C LEU A 203 -19.20 2.97 -25.78
N LEU A 204 -18.34 3.14 -24.80
CA LEU A 204 -17.90 4.45 -24.32
C LEU A 204 -17.18 5.23 -25.42
N LYS A 205 -16.26 4.59 -26.16
CA LYS A 205 -15.54 5.22 -27.27
C LYS A 205 -16.49 5.67 -28.38
N ASN A 206 -17.43 4.82 -28.76
CA ASN A 206 -18.41 5.15 -29.79
C ASN A 206 -19.34 6.29 -29.31
N PHE A 207 -19.86 6.21 -28.09
CA PHE A 207 -20.75 7.22 -27.53
C PHE A 207 -20.07 8.58 -27.40
N TYR A 208 -18.84 8.58 -26.89
CA TYR A 208 -18.05 9.79 -26.75
C TYR A 208 -17.78 10.47 -28.08
N THR A 209 -17.35 9.73 -29.09
CA THR A 209 -17.05 10.29 -30.42
C THR A 209 -18.28 10.86 -31.14
N GLN A 210 -19.48 10.42 -30.78
CA GLN A 210 -20.72 10.89 -31.36
C GLN A 210 -21.34 12.09 -30.62
N HIS A 211 -21.19 12.17 -29.28
CA HIS A 211 -21.97 13.09 -28.47
C HIS A 211 -21.14 14.12 -27.68
N PHE A 212 -19.84 13.86 -27.44
CA PHE A 212 -19.02 14.71 -26.55
C PHE A 212 -17.67 15.10 -27.17
N THR A 213 -17.67 15.45 -28.45
CA THR A 213 -16.43 15.82 -29.20
C THR A 213 -15.75 17.08 -28.65
N SER A 214 -16.46 17.93 -27.90
CA SER A 214 -15.90 19.14 -27.31
C SER A 214 -15.30 18.93 -25.92
N VAL A 215 -15.58 17.80 -25.26
CA VAL A 215 -15.05 17.50 -23.91
C VAL A 215 -13.80 16.62 -24.05
N PRO A 216 -12.65 17.02 -23.48
CA PRO A 216 -11.46 16.19 -23.50
C PRO A 216 -11.65 14.95 -22.63
N ILE A 217 -11.93 13.81 -23.23
CA ILE A 217 -12.09 12.52 -22.54
C ILE A 217 -11.03 11.55 -23.03
N VAL A 218 -10.36 10.89 -22.08
CA VAL A 218 -9.41 9.81 -22.34
C VAL A 218 -9.89 8.54 -21.65
N VAL A 219 -10.15 7.50 -22.42
CA VAL A 219 -10.51 6.16 -21.92
C VAL A 219 -9.27 5.28 -21.95
N LEU A 220 -8.82 4.87 -20.79
CA LEU A 220 -7.63 4.04 -20.56
C LEU A 220 -8.05 2.63 -20.15
N GLY A 221 -7.44 1.62 -20.75
CA GLY A 221 -7.75 0.21 -20.50
C GLY A 221 -8.57 -0.41 -21.62
N PRO A 222 -9.15 -1.60 -21.40
CA PRO A 222 -9.19 -2.32 -20.12
C PRO A 222 -7.82 -2.90 -19.71
N TYR A 223 -7.57 -2.99 -18.40
CA TYR A 223 -6.40 -3.69 -17.84
C TYR A 223 -6.73 -4.41 -16.53
N ARG A 224 -5.92 -5.40 -16.27
CA ARG A 224 -5.99 -6.14 -15.00
C ARG A 224 -5.78 -5.19 -13.82
N GLU A 225 -6.60 -5.31 -12.77
CA GLU A 225 -6.31 -4.60 -11.52
C GLU A 225 -5.04 -5.13 -10.87
N GLY A 226 -4.42 -4.33 -9.98
CA GLY A 226 -3.22 -4.74 -9.24
C GLY A 226 -3.45 -6.04 -8.46
N ILE A 227 -4.65 -6.24 -7.90
CA ILE A 227 -5.11 -7.52 -7.37
C ILE A 227 -6.07 -8.13 -8.40
N PHE A 228 -5.50 -8.86 -9.33
CA PHE A 228 -6.22 -9.41 -10.48
C PHE A 228 -7.28 -10.46 -10.08
N LYS A 229 -7.01 -11.25 -9.04
CA LYS A 229 -7.95 -12.25 -8.51
C LYS A 229 -8.15 -12.06 -7.01
N LEU A 230 -9.39 -11.81 -6.60
CA LEU A 230 -9.77 -11.64 -5.20
C LEU A 230 -10.99 -12.52 -4.89
N LYS A 231 -10.90 -13.37 -3.86
CA LYS A 231 -11.98 -14.29 -3.45
C LYS A 231 -12.57 -15.08 -4.62
N ASN A 232 -11.70 -15.66 -5.44
CA ASN A 232 -12.03 -16.39 -6.67
C ASN A 232 -12.73 -15.59 -7.79
N LYS A 233 -12.79 -14.28 -7.70
CA LYS A 233 -13.30 -13.40 -8.74
C LYS A 233 -12.14 -12.71 -9.46
N TYR A 234 -12.24 -12.63 -10.79
CA TYR A 234 -11.29 -11.93 -11.64
C TYR A 234 -11.69 -10.46 -11.80
N ARG A 235 -10.69 -9.58 -11.92
CA ARG A 235 -10.92 -8.14 -11.88
C ARG A 235 -10.20 -7.44 -13.01
N GLN A 236 -10.98 -6.66 -13.76
CA GLN A 236 -10.52 -5.74 -14.78
C GLN A 236 -10.95 -4.33 -14.45
N ARG A 237 -10.25 -3.33 -14.96
CA ARG A 237 -10.65 -1.93 -14.79
C ARG A 237 -10.48 -1.10 -16.05
N ILE A 238 -11.33 -0.08 -16.17
CA ILE A 238 -11.23 1.02 -17.12
C ILE A 238 -11.10 2.29 -16.31
N ILE A 239 -10.24 3.20 -16.75
CA ILE A 239 -10.12 4.54 -16.18
C ILE A 239 -10.55 5.54 -17.23
N ILE A 240 -11.46 6.42 -16.89
CA ILE A 240 -11.85 7.56 -17.70
C ILE A 240 -11.28 8.80 -17.05
N LYS A 241 -10.49 9.57 -17.79
CA LYS A 241 -10.08 10.91 -17.42
C LYS A 241 -10.87 11.90 -18.25
N TYR A 242 -11.41 12.92 -17.63
CA TYR A 242 -12.16 13.97 -18.32
C TYR A 242 -11.88 15.33 -17.68
N ARG A 243 -12.15 16.38 -18.40
CA ARG A 243 -11.97 17.75 -17.94
C ARG A 243 -13.13 18.58 -18.45
N ASP A 244 -13.84 19.26 -17.50
CA ASP A 244 -14.81 20.29 -17.83
C ASP A 244 -14.15 21.59 -18.26
#